data_53705dad16e98efce047791807d2effc
#
_entry.id   53705dad16e98efce047791807d2effc
#
_cell.length_a   1.000
_cell.length_b   1.000
_cell.length_c   1.000
_cell.angle_alpha   90.00
_cell.angle_beta   90.00
_cell.angle_gamma   90.00
#
_symmetry.space_group_name_H-M   'P 1'
#
loop_
_entity.id
_entity.type
_entity.pdbx_description
1 polymer ?
#
loop_
_entity_poly.entity_id
_entity_poly.type
_entity_poly.pdbx_seq_one_letter_code
_entity_poly.pdbx_strand_id
1 'polypeptide(L)'
;MKTVNVNEQENWGTIIIGAGQAGLAAGYHLLKAGEDFVIIDATKNVGDSWRKRWDSLRLFTPSQYDGLPGFPFPTSRNIMPKKDEVADYLIKYVEKFKLPVHMGETVNHLSRTESEFEITTNKGILKCDKVIVATGTNPLPRIPVFEKDLDKNIHQIHSSQYLNPDSLPSGSVLVVGAGTSGVEIAIELAKSRHTVISGHPTFHIPDPVFRYAGRLYWWFASNILTVKTPIGRKAKKSIVKGGGPLINVSVKDLVAAGVEQVSRMAGVEDGQPKFEDGRKVTVSSIVWATGFKPDFSWIDLKVTDEKNGWPITKRGVSTEVKGMYFIGMLFQYGLTSGLIGGVGRDAAFIVKHIHRNNNGQTRS
;
A
#
# COMPACT_ATOMS: atom_id res chain seq x y z
N MET A 1 16.10 18.95 -28.51
CA MET A 1 16.71 17.85 -27.74
C MET A 1 17.90 18.44 -27.01
N LYS A 2 17.79 18.69 -25.70
CA LYS A 2 18.96 19.04 -24.88
C LYS A 2 19.71 17.74 -24.62
N THR A 3 20.96 17.67 -25.04
CA THR A 3 21.92 16.62 -24.68
C THR A 3 22.11 16.67 -23.15
N VAL A 4 21.68 15.62 -22.44
CA VAL A 4 21.87 15.47 -21.00
C VAL A 4 23.35 15.21 -20.77
N ASN A 5 24.05 16.17 -20.21
CA ASN A 5 25.40 15.99 -19.67
C ASN A 5 25.30 15.14 -18.40
N VAL A 6 26.00 14.03 -18.35
CA VAL A 6 25.98 12.98 -17.29
C VAL A 6 26.54 13.49 -15.93
N ASN A 7 26.85 14.78 -15.77
CA ASN A 7 27.49 15.37 -14.58
C ASN A 7 26.76 16.57 -13.95
N GLU A 8 25.52 16.87 -14.34
CA GLU A 8 24.76 17.90 -13.63
C GLU A 8 24.05 17.24 -12.43
N GLN A 9 24.50 17.59 -11.22
CA GLN A 9 23.74 17.31 -9.99
C GLN A 9 22.43 18.08 -10.10
N GLU A 10 21.31 17.34 -10.25
CA GLU A 10 19.99 17.96 -10.25
C GLU A 10 19.60 18.35 -8.82
N ASN A 11 19.42 19.65 -8.59
CA ASN A 11 18.95 20.21 -7.32
C ASN A 11 17.45 20.53 -7.42
N TRP A 12 16.68 20.00 -6.47
CA TRP A 12 15.23 20.17 -6.40
C TRP A 12 14.79 20.79 -5.08
N GLY A 13 13.76 21.60 -5.08
CA GLY A 13 13.16 22.09 -3.85
C GLY A 13 12.55 20.93 -3.02
N THR A 14 11.88 19.98 -3.70
CA THR A 14 11.30 18.78 -3.06
C THR A 14 11.41 17.58 -3.99
N ILE A 15 11.86 16.45 -3.48
CA ILE A 15 11.78 15.15 -4.17
C ILE A 15 10.72 14.28 -3.51
N ILE A 16 9.80 13.75 -4.34
CA ILE A 16 8.80 12.76 -3.92
C ILE A 16 9.28 11.38 -4.39
N ILE A 17 9.44 10.44 -3.46
CA ILE A 17 9.87 9.07 -3.76
C ILE A 17 8.64 8.17 -3.80
N GLY A 18 8.24 7.77 -5.01
CA GLY A 18 7.06 6.94 -5.29
C GLY A 18 5.97 7.68 -6.07
N ALA A 19 5.65 7.19 -7.29
CA ALA A 19 4.60 7.71 -8.18
C ALA A 19 3.26 6.94 -8.04
N GLY A 20 2.99 6.37 -6.87
CA GLY A 20 1.66 5.83 -6.53
C GLY A 20 0.66 6.94 -6.21
N GLN A 21 -0.58 6.56 -5.86
CA GLN A 21 -1.65 7.52 -5.51
C GLN A 21 -1.22 8.58 -4.48
N ALA A 22 -0.36 8.22 -3.54
CA ALA A 22 0.09 9.11 -2.48
C ALA A 22 1.06 10.18 -3.01
N GLY A 23 2.07 9.77 -3.78
CA GLY A 23 3.03 10.70 -4.38
C GLY A 23 2.39 11.61 -5.41
N LEU A 24 1.51 11.08 -6.25
CA LEU A 24 0.78 11.89 -7.24
C LEU A 24 -0.13 12.93 -6.58
N ALA A 25 -0.82 12.57 -5.48
CA ALA A 25 -1.61 13.53 -4.71
C ALA A 25 -0.74 14.62 -4.06
N ALA A 26 0.46 14.27 -3.58
CA ALA A 26 1.40 15.25 -3.05
C ALA A 26 1.92 16.18 -4.17
N GLY A 27 2.29 15.61 -5.33
CA GLY A 27 2.71 16.37 -6.51
C GLY A 27 1.66 17.36 -6.99
N TYR A 28 0.38 16.96 -7.00
CA TYR A 28 -0.71 17.88 -7.33
C TYR A 28 -0.75 19.10 -6.39
N HIS A 29 -0.62 18.88 -5.09
CA HIS A 29 -0.66 19.97 -4.14
C HIS A 29 0.58 20.86 -4.19
N LEU A 30 1.78 20.29 -4.43
CA LEU A 30 3.01 21.07 -4.66
C LEU A 30 2.90 21.92 -5.93
N LEU A 31 2.41 21.34 -7.03
CA LEU A 31 2.12 22.06 -8.28
C LEU A 31 1.18 23.26 -8.04
N LYS A 32 0.09 23.03 -7.28
CA LYS A 32 -0.86 24.10 -6.95
C LYS A 32 -0.29 25.17 -6.02
N ALA A 33 0.71 24.83 -5.22
CA ALA A 33 1.41 25.75 -4.36
C ALA A 33 2.56 26.52 -5.07
N GLY A 34 2.85 26.18 -6.33
CA GLY A 34 3.98 26.76 -7.08
C GLY A 34 5.34 26.34 -6.56
N GLU A 35 5.42 25.21 -5.87
CA GLU A 35 6.68 24.67 -5.33
C GLU A 35 7.45 23.92 -6.43
N ASP A 36 8.79 24.00 -6.37
CA ASP A 36 9.67 23.21 -7.22
C ASP A 36 9.77 21.78 -6.71
N PHE A 37 9.52 20.77 -7.60
CA PHE A 37 9.56 19.37 -7.22
C PHE A 37 9.70 18.43 -8.40
N VAL A 38 10.12 17.19 -8.10
CA VAL A 38 10.08 16.04 -9.00
C VAL A 38 9.53 14.80 -8.25
N ILE A 39 8.89 13.91 -8.98
CA ILE A 39 8.46 12.59 -8.48
C ILE A 39 9.34 11.54 -9.14
N ILE A 40 9.96 10.67 -8.37
CA ILE A 40 10.76 9.55 -8.88
C ILE A 40 10.13 8.22 -8.47
N ASP A 41 10.20 7.20 -9.33
CA ASP A 41 9.64 5.87 -9.06
C ASP A 41 10.48 4.76 -9.71
N ALA A 42 10.67 3.67 -8.99
CA ALA A 42 11.44 2.51 -9.44
C ALA A 42 10.75 1.72 -10.57
N THR A 43 9.44 1.82 -10.71
CA THR A 43 8.69 1.10 -11.75
C THR A 43 8.87 1.76 -13.11
N LYS A 44 8.67 0.98 -14.19
CA LYS A 44 8.84 1.48 -15.56
C LYS A 44 7.75 2.44 -15.98
N ASN A 45 6.52 2.24 -15.51
CA ASN A 45 5.37 3.05 -15.88
C ASN A 45 4.55 3.40 -14.65
N VAL A 46 3.89 4.56 -14.70
CA VAL A 46 2.87 4.96 -13.72
C VAL A 46 1.76 3.90 -13.69
N GLY A 47 1.33 3.50 -12.51
CA GLY A 47 0.28 2.50 -12.32
C GLY A 47 0.77 1.04 -12.29
N ASP A 48 2.05 0.76 -12.58
CA ASP A 48 2.60 -0.61 -12.55
C ASP A 48 2.40 -1.32 -11.20
N SER A 49 2.38 -0.58 -10.08
CA SER A 49 2.10 -1.12 -8.75
C SER A 49 0.68 -1.73 -8.64
N TRP A 50 -0.26 -1.26 -9.45
CA TRP A 50 -1.60 -1.80 -9.57
C TRP A 50 -1.68 -2.91 -10.62
N ARG A 51 -1.09 -2.74 -11.81
CA ARG A 51 -1.08 -3.76 -12.88
C ARG A 51 -0.48 -5.09 -12.44
N LYS A 52 0.51 -5.06 -11.55
CA LYS A 52 1.18 -6.26 -11.00
C LYS A 52 0.36 -7.02 -9.95
N ARG A 53 -0.85 -6.55 -9.61
CA ARG A 53 -1.75 -7.29 -8.72
C ARG A 53 -2.46 -8.42 -9.48
N TRP A 54 -3.10 -9.33 -8.74
CA TRP A 54 -3.81 -10.46 -9.35
C TRP A 54 -4.95 -9.98 -10.26
N ASP A 55 -5.26 -10.78 -11.27
CA ASP A 55 -6.07 -10.36 -12.42
C ASP A 55 -7.52 -9.99 -12.05
N SER A 56 -8.11 -10.69 -11.10
CA SER A 56 -9.48 -10.43 -10.64
C SER A 56 -9.59 -9.28 -9.64
N LEU A 57 -8.49 -8.67 -9.20
CA LEU A 57 -8.52 -7.64 -8.17
C LEU A 57 -9.42 -6.46 -8.56
N ARG A 58 -10.34 -6.15 -7.65
CA ARG A 58 -11.13 -4.91 -7.66
C ARG A 58 -10.90 -4.14 -6.37
N LEU A 59 -11.05 -2.83 -6.46
CA LEU A 59 -11.12 -2.03 -5.24
C LEU A 59 -12.35 -2.46 -4.41
N PHE A 60 -12.22 -2.37 -3.11
CA PHE A 60 -13.36 -2.55 -2.20
C PHE A 60 -14.12 -1.24 -1.94
N THR A 61 -13.62 -0.12 -2.48
CA THR A 61 -14.26 1.20 -2.43
C THR A 61 -15.00 1.45 -3.74
N PRO A 62 -16.25 1.97 -3.68
CA PRO A 62 -16.93 2.44 -4.88
C PRO A 62 -16.24 3.66 -5.50
N SER A 63 -16.24 3.72 -6.82
CA SER A 63 -15.54 4.72 -7.66
C SER A 63 -15.71 6.17 -7.24
N GLN A 64 -16.90 6.55 -6.73
CA GLN A 64 -17.14 7.91 -6.26
C GLN A 64 -16.29 8.33 -5.05
N TYR A 65 -15.62 7.37 -4.40
CA TYR A 65 -14.73 7.60 -3.27
C TYR A 65 -13.26 7.40 -3.60
N ASP A 66 -12.93 7.11 -4.88
CA ASP A 66 -11.58 6.78 -5.32
C ASP A 66 -10.88 7.90 -6.11
N GLY A 67 -11.48 9.10 -6.16
CA GLY A 67 -10.87 10.25 -6.83
C GLY A 67 -9.68 10.83 -6.08
N LEU A 68 -8.61 11.16 -6.80
CA LEU A 68 -7.52 12.00 -6.31
C LEU A 68 -7.89 13.49 -6.40
N PRO A 69 -7.19 14.37 -5.67
CA PRO A 69 -7.46 15.80 -5.69
C PRO A 69 -7.52 16.39 -7.11
N GLY A 70 -8.59 17.11 -7.41
CA GLY A 70 -8.78 17.77 -8.70
C GLY A 70 -9.19 16.89 -9.88
N PHE A 71 -9.34 15.56 -9.67
CA PHE A 71 -9.77 14.63 -10.71
C PHE A 71 -10.59 13.48 -10.12
N PRO A 72 -11.93 13.50 -10.26
CA PRO A 72 -12.79 12.38 -9.88
C PRO A 72 -12.45 11.12 -10.65
N PHE A 73 -12.68 9.95 -10.04
CA PHE A 73 -12.51 8.68 -10.75
C PHE A 73 -13.56 8.56 -11.88
N PRO A 74 -13.16 8.21 -13.13
CA PRO A 74 -13.99 8.35 -14.32
C PRO A 74 -14.97 7.18 -14.55
N THR A 75 -15.34 6.44 -13.53
CA THR A 75 -16.27 5.29 -13.64
C THR A 75 -17.62 5.64 -13.01
N SER A 76 -18.69 5.00 -13.46
CA SER A 76 -20.03 5.15 -12.89
C SER A 76 -20.05 4.89 -11.39
N ARG A 77 -20.88 5.64 -10.67
CA ARG A 77 -21.02 5.50 -9.22
C ARG A 77 -21.39 4.07 -8.82
N ASN A 78 -20.97 3.66 -7.62
CA ASN A 78 -21.22 2.35 -7.02
C ASN A 78 -20.57 1.15 -7.74
N ILE A 79 -19.70 1.39 -8.71
CA ILE A 79 -18.87 0.36 -9.34
C ILE A 79 -17.53 0.32 -8.62
N MET A 80 -17.07 -0.89 -8.29
CA MET A 80 -15.74 -1.15 -7.73
C MET A 80 -14.75 -1.24 -8.90
N PRO A 81 -13.80 -0.28 -9.03
CA PRO A 81 -12.85 -0.28 -10.13
C PRO A 81 -11.95 -1.53 -10.12
N LYS A 82 -11.59 -2.00 -11.31
CA LYS A 82 -10.57 -3.02 -11.49
C LYS A 82 -9.17 -2.41 -11.34
N LYS A 83 -8.18 -3.24 -11.05
CA LYS A 83 -6.77 -2.85 -10.91
C LYS A 83 -6.24 -2.04 -12.10
N ASP A 84 -6.60 -2.46 -13.32
CA ASP A 84 -6.13 -1.80 -14.54
C ASP A 84 -6.82 -0.44 -14.78
N GLU A 85 -8.10 -0.31 -14.41
CA GLU A 85 -8.79 0.98 -14.42
C GLU A 85 -8.14 1.99 -13.45
N VAL A 86 -7.64 1.50 -12.31
CA VAL A 86 -6.87 2.32 -11.37
C VAL A 86 -5.53 2.74 -11.97
N ALA A 87 -4.81 1.81 -12.60
CA ALA A 87 -3.54 2.12 -13.26
C ALA A 87 -3.73 3.17 -14.36
N ASP A 88 -4.73 3.01 -15.22
CA ASP A 88 -5.07 3.95 -16.30
C ASP A 88 -5.48 5.32 -15.74
N TYR A 89 -6.21 5.33 -14.64
CA TYR A 89 -6.58 6.56 -13.94
C TYR A 89 -5.36 7.34 -13.45
N LEU A 90 -4.37 6.65 -12.86
CA LEU A 90 -3.15 7.31 -12.40
C LEU A 90 -2.33 7.89 -13.56
N ILE A 91 -2.26 7.20 -14.70
CA ILE A 91 -1.61 7.72 -15.93
C ILE A 91 -2.31 9.01 -16.38
N LYS A 92 -3.64 8.97 -16.53
CA LYS A 92 -4.44 10.14 -16.90
C LYS A 92 -4.31 11.31 -15.92
N TYR A 93 -4.08 10.99 -14.63
CA TYR A 93 -3.85 11.99 -13.60
C TYR A 93 -2.53 12.73 -13.85
N VAL A 94 -1.44 12.01 -14.12
CA VAL A 94 -0.13 12.60 -14.46
C VAL A 94 -0.23 13.46 -15.72
N GLU A 95 -0.86 12.94 -16.78
CA GLU A 95 -1.04 13.66 -18.04
C GLU A 95 -1.87 14.95 -17.86
N LYS A 96 -3.01 14.85 -17.16
CA LYS A 96 -3.91 15.99 -16.92
C LYS A 96 -3.23 17.14 -16.21
N PHE A 97 -2.42 16.86 -15.21
CA PHE A 97 -1.75 17.88 -14.41
C PHE A 97 -0.31 18.14 -14.84
N LYS A 98 0.19 17.40 -15.82
CA LYS A 98 1.59 17.49 -16.32
C LYS A 98 2.59 17.40 -15.18
N LEU A 99 2.38 16.41 -14.29
CA LEU A 99 3.27 16.22 -13.14
C LEU A 99 4.67 15.78 -13.61
N PRO A 100 5.75 16.37 -13.08
CA PRO A 100 7.11 15.95 -13.41
C PRO A 100 7.43 14.61 -12.75
N VAL A 101 7.33 13.51 -13.52
CA VAL A 101 7.53 12.14 -13.03
C VAL A 101 8.68 11.49 -13.80
N HIS A 102 9.70 11.01 -13.07
CA HIS A 102 10.81 10.23 -13.60
C HIS A 102 10.63 8.77 -13.22
N MET A 103 10.31 7.94 -14.20
CA MET A 103 10.10 6.50 -14.03
C MET A 103 11.38 5.70 -14.25
N GLY A 104 11.43 4.47 -13.70
CA GLY A 104 12.60 3.60 -13.76
C GLY A 104 13.79 4.16 -12.98
N GLU A 105 13.53 4.92 -11.93
CA GLU A 105 14.53 5.52 -11.05
C GLU A 105 14.41 4.97 -9.64
N THR A 106 15.28 4.02 -9.33
CA THR A 106 15.29 3.31 -8.04
C THR A 106 16.20 4.01 -7.05
N VAL A 107 15.65 4.40 -5.92
CA VAL A 107 16.43 4.91 -4.79
C VAL A 107 17.11 3.75 -4.08
N ASN A 108 18.43 3.82 -3.96
CA ASN A 108 19.25 2.85 -3.25
C ASN A 108 19.65 3.34 -1.85
N HIS A 109 19.81 4.65 -1.69
CA HIS A 109 20.25 5.26 -0.44
C HIS A 109 19.73 6.68 -0.30
N LEU A 110 19.33 7.06 0.90
CA LEU A 110 18.94 8.42 1.26
C LEU A 110 19.68 8.81 2.54
N SER A 111 20.48 9.84 2.43
CA SER A 111 21.20 10.45 3.54
C SER A 111 20.91 11.97 3.62
N ARG A 112 21.51 12.62 4.58
CA ARG A 112 21.43 14.06 4.74
C ARG A 112 22.78 14.64 5.10
N THR A 113 23.18 15.69 4.40
CA THR A 113 24.26 16.57 4.78
C THR A 113 23.76 17.64 5.78
N GLU A 114 24.56 18.58 6.14
CA GLU A 114 24.15 19.70 7.04
C GLU A 114 23.00 20.54 6.44
N SER A 115 22.96 20.70 5.12
CA SER A 115 22.03 21.60 4.42
C SER A 115 20.94 20.91 3.60
N GLU A 116 21.22 19.73 3.03
CA GLU A 116 20.38 19.11 2.01
C GLU A 116 20.29 17.60 2.16
N PHE A 117 19.26 17.00 1.56
CA PHE A 117 19.16 15.56 1.37
C PHE A 117 19.93 15.15 0.13
N GLU A 118 20.62 14.01 0.23
CA GLU A 118 21.29 13.35 -0.88
C GLU A 118 20.64 11.99 -1.14
N ILE A 119 20.20 11.77 -2.37
CA ILE A 119 19.46 10.57 -2.79
C ILE A 119 20.27 9.88 -3.88
N THR A 120 20.86 8.74 -3.55
CA THR A 120 21.56 7.90 -4.52
C THR A 120 20.56 7.00 -5.24
N THR A 121 20.51 7.10 -6.56
CA THR A 121 19.65 6.29 -7.40
C THR A 121 20.46 5.42 -8.37
N ASN A 122 19.80 4.55 -9.12
CA ASN A 122 20.41 3.80 -10.22
C ASN A 122 20.82 4.68 -11.42
N LYS A 123 20.42 5.97 -11.43
CA LYS A 123 20.74 6.92 -12.51
C LYS A 123 21.74 8.01 -12.10
N GLY A 124 22.03 8.14 -10.82
CA GLY A 124 22.94 9.15 -10.30
C GLY A 124 22.53 9.64 -8.91
N ILE A 125 23.04 10.80 -8.53
CA ILE A 125 22.80 11.44 -7.24
C ILE A 125 21.91 12.65 -7.45
N LEU A 126 20.79 12.68 -6.73
CA LEU A 126 19.88 13.82 -6.67
C LEU A 126 20.01 14.50 -5.32
N LYS A 127 19.83 15.83 -5.30
CA LYS A 127 19.86 16.64 -4.09
C LYS A 127 18.58 17.44 -3.92
N CYS A 128 18.15 17.66 -2.69
CA CYS A 128 16.96 18.48 -2.42
C CYS A 128 16.90 18.99 -0.98
N ASP A 129 16.11 20.05 -0.80
CA ASP A 129 15.83 20.61 0.53
C ASP A 129 14.87 19.73 1.35
N LYS A 130 13.95 19.04 0.66
CA LYS A 130 12.86 18.28 1.28
C LYS A 130 12.60 16.97 0.56
N VAL A 131 12.25 15.93 1.34
CA VAL A 131 11.89 14.62 0.81
C VAL A 131 10.50 14.22 1.30
N ILE A 132 9.68 13.74 0.37
CA ILE A 132 8.40 13.09 0.67
C ILE A 132 8.51 11.61 0.29
N VAL A 133 8.54 10.73 1.29
CA VAL A 133 8.55 9.28 1.09
C VAL A 133 7.11 8.81 0.88
N ALA A 134 6.81 8.35 -0.33
CA ALA A 134 5.48 7.91 -0.79
C ALA A 134 5.50 6.46 -1.33
N THR A 135 6.44 5.63 -0.84
CA THR A 135 6.69 4.26 -1.31
C THR A 135 5.63 3.23 -0.90
N GLY A 136 4.63 3.66 -0.14
CA GLY A 136 3.54 2.80 0.33
C GLY A 136 3.90 1.98 1.58
N THR A 137 3.00 1.06 1.93
CA THR A 137 3.06 0.28 3.19
C THR A 137 3.33 -1.21 2.98
N ASN A 138 3.51 -1.63 1.73
CA ASN A 138 3.60 -3.04 1.35
C ASN A 138 4.89 -3.37 0.57
N PRO A 139 6.08 -2.94 1.03
CA PRO A 139 7.31 -3.15 0.25
C PRO A 139 7.82 -4.60 0.34
N LEU A 140 7.82 -5.20 1.52
CA LEU A 140 8.36 -6.55 1.71
C LEU A 140 7.30 -7.54 2.16
N PRO A 141 7.18 -8.71 1.49
CA PRO A 141 6.36 -9.82 1.95
C PRO A 141 6.70 -10.24 3.38
N ARG A 142 5.67 -10.54 4.17
CA ARG A 142 5.86 -11.19 5.47
C ARG A 142 5.56 -12.67 5.32
N ILE A 143 6.60 -13.48 5.30
CA ILE A 143 6.49 -14.93 5.27
C ILE A 143 7.01 -15.48 6.61
N PRO A 144 6.34 -16.44 7.26
CA PRO A 144 6.79 -17.04 8.52
C PRO A 144 8.12 -17.77 8.32
N VAL A 145 8.99 -17.74 9.33
CA VAL A 145 10.35 -18.32 9.26
C VAL A 145 10.31 -19.83 8.99
N PHE A 146 9.30 -20.52 9.47
CA PHE A 146 9.12 -21.98 9.31
C PHE A 146 8.77 -22.39 7.87
N GLU A 147 8.59 -21.45 6.93
CA GLU A 147 8.36 -21.76 5.50
C GLU A 147 9.48 -22.62 4.91
N LYS A 148 10.69 -22.49 5.45
CA LYS A 148 11.90 -23.20 5.01
C LYS A 148 11.87 -24.68 5.36
N ASP A 149 11.04 -25.08 6.33
CA ASP A 149 10.91 -26.45 6.82
C ASP A 149 9.88 -27.26 6.01
N LEU A 150 9.14 -26.59 5.10
CA LEU A 150 8.20 -27.24 4.18
C LEU A 150 8.94 -28.08 3.13
N ASP A 151 8.28 -29.18 2.71
CA ASP A 151 8.77 -30.01 1.62
C ASP A 151 9.05 -29.16 0.36
N LYS A 152 10.21 -29.37 -0.25
CA LYS A 152 10.66 -28.63 -1.44
C LYS A 152 9.75 -28.83 -2.67
N ASN A 153 8.94 -29.89 -2.68
CA ASN A 153 7.96 -30.13 -3.73
C ASN A 153 6.71 -29.25 -3.60
N ILE A 154 6.48 -28.62 -2.45
CA ILE A 154 5.38 -27.69 -2.26
C ILE A 154 5.77 -26.33 -2.87
N HIS A 155 5.05 -25.92 -3.92
CA HIS A 155 5.26 -24.61 -4.53
C HIS A 155 4.80 -23.49 -3.61
N GLN A 156 5.65 -22.52 -3.35
CA GLN A 156 5.35 -21.44 -2.39
C GLN A 156 5.46 -20.07 -3.06
N ILE A 157 4.43 -19.26 -2.95
CA ILE A 157 4.45 -17.85 -3.36
C ILE A 157 3.81 -16.96 -2.30
N HIS A 158 4.20 -15.69 -2.27
CA HIS A 158 3.45 -14.69 -1.52
C HIS A 158 2.28 -14.13 -2.34
N SER A 159 1.22 -13.66 -1.69
CA SER A 159 0.03 -13.08 -2.36
C SER A 159 0.35 -11.91 -3.29
N SER A 160 1.50 -11.23 -3.14
CA SER A 160 1.99 -10.21 -4.07
C SER A 160 2.52 -10.76 -5.40
N GLN A 161 2.78 -12.07 -5.47
CA GLN A 161 3.27 -12.78 -6.66
C GLN A 161 2.14 -13.58 -7.34
N TYR A 162 1.03 -13.76 -6.66
CA TYR A 162 -0.15 -14.43 -7.22
C TYR A 162 -0.78 -13.55 -8.31
N LEU A 163 -1.05 -14.14 -9.47
CA LEU A 163 -1.71 -13.46 -10.60
C LEU A 163 -3.11 -14.01 -10.85
N ASN A 164 -3.23 -15.32 -10.97
CA ASN A 164 -4.50 -16.03 -11.24
C ASN A 164 -4.31 -17.52 -10.91
N PRO A 165 -5.38 -18.36 -10.94
CA PRO A 165 -5.24 -19.78 -10.68
C PRO A 165 -4.24 -20.52 -11.57
N ASP A 166 -4.08 -20.12 -12.82
CA ASP A 166 -3.19 -20.79 -13.78
C ASP A 166 -1.70 -20.48 -13.52
N SER A 167 -1.42 -19.46 -12.69
CA SER A 167 -0.04 -19.14 -12.26
C SER A 167 0.53 -20.13 -11.24
N LEU A 168 -0.28 -21.08 -10.75
CA LEU A 168 0.11 -22.10 -9.79
C LEU A 168 0.12 -23.50 -10.44
N PRO A 169 1.02 -24.42 -10.01
CA PRO A 169 0.96 -25.82 -10.40
C PRO A 169 -0.40 -26.45 -10.12
N SER A 170 -0.73 -27.51 -10.86
CA SER A 170 -1.95 -28.30 -10.62
C SER A 170 -1.97 -28.90 -9.21
N GLY A 171 -3.17 -29.10 -8.66
CA GLY A 171 -3.38 -29.73 -7.34
C GLY A 171 -4.02 -28.80 -6.33
N SER A 172 -4.06 -29.24 -5.09
CA SER A 172 -4.67 -28.50 -3.97
C SER A 172 -3.80 -27.34 -3.52
N VAL A 173 -4.45 -26.28 -3.05
CA VAL A 173 -3.77 -25.04 -2.62
C VAL A 173 -4.18 -24.69 -1.19
N LEU A 174 -3.18 -24.37 -0.37
CA LEU A 174 -3.37 -23.77 0.94
C LEU A 174 -3.12 -22.25 0.84
N VAL A 175 -4.11 -21.47 1.24
CA VAL A 175 -3.95 -20.02 1.43
C VAL A 175 -3.74 -19.75 2.92
N VAL A 176 -2.58 -19.22 3.30
CA VAL A 176 -2.25 -18.92 4.70
C VAL A 176 -2.49 -17.44 4.99
N GLY A 177 -3.47 -17.17 5.84
CA GLY A 177 -3.91 -15.81 6.18
C GLY A 177 -5.31 -15.51 5.64
N ALA A 178 -6.24 -15.20 6.54
CA ALA A 178 -7.66 -14.97 6.24
C ALA A 178 -8.05 -13.48 6.29
N GLY A 179 -7.14 -12.58 5.92
CA GLY A 179 -7.45 -11.19 5.61
C GLY A 179 -8.08 -11.05 4.21
N THR A 180 -8.42 -9.82 3.79
CA THR A 180 -9.11 -9.55 2.52
C THR A 180 -8.44 -10.24 1.33
N SER A 181 -7.14 -10.08 1.13
CA SER A 181 -6.43 -10.72 0.01
C SER A 181 -6.48 -12.25 0.08
N GLY A 182 -6.33 -12.84 1.27
CA GLY A 182 -6.41 -14.30 1.42
C GLY A 182 -7.80 -14.85 1.11
N VAL A 183 -8.84 -14.17 1.57
CA VAL A 183 -10.23 -14.57 1.31
C VAL A 183 -10.58 -14.46 -0.18
N GLU A 184 -10.21 -13.35 -0.82
CA GLU A 184 -10.46 -13.12 -2.26
C GLU A 184 -9.73 -14.17 -3.12
N ILE A 185 -8.44 -14.41 -2.85
CA ILE A 185 -7.63 -15.41 -3.58
C ILE A 185 -8.17 -16.81 -3.34
N ALA A 186 -8.57 -17.17 -2.11
CA ALA A 186 -9.12 -18.48 -1.82
C ALA A 186 -10.44 -18.75 -2.56
N ILE A 187 -11.34 -17.77 -2.60
CA ILE A 187 -12.59 -17.84 -3.36
C ILE A 187 -12.32 -17.98 -4.87
N GLU A 188 -11.34 -17.28 -5.40
CA GLU A 188 -10.98 -17.41 -6.81
C GLU A 188 -10.43 -18.80 -7.13
N LEU A 189 -9.48 -19.31 -6.34
CA LEU A 189 -8.88 -20.62 -6.50
C LEU A 189 -9.89 -21.76 -6.40
N ALA A 190 -10.85 -21.65 -5.48
CA ALA A 190 -11.88 -22.67 -5.26
C ALA A 190 -12.79 -22.93 -6.47
N LYS A 191 -12.83 -22.00 -7.44
CA LYS A 191 -13.57 -22.19 -8.71
C LYS A 191 -12.99 -23.30 -9.58
N SER A 192 -11.72 -23.64 -9.44
CA SER A 192 -11.00 -24.56 -10.33
C SER A 192 -10.26 -25.68 -9.60
N ARG A 193 -10.09 -25.59 -8.28
CA ARG A 193 -9.29 -26.58 -7.52
C ARG A 193 -9.67 -26.64 -6.04
N HIS A 194 -9.34 -27.76 -5.39
CA HIS A 194 -9.50 -27.88 -3.94
C HIS A 194 -8.63 -26.83 -3.23
N THR A 195 -9.29 -25.99 -2.43
CA THR A 195 -8.66 -24.85 -1.77
C THR A 195 -8.93 -24.88 -0.28
N VAL A 196 -7.87 -24.75 0.49
CA VAL A 196 -7.89 -24.69 1.96
C VAL A 196 -7.45 -23.27 2.37
N ILE A 197 -8.13 -22.66 3.34
CA ILE A 197 -7.69 -21.40 3.93
C ILE A 197 -7.39 -21.58 5.41
N SER A 198 -6.22 -21.09 5.83
CA SER A 198 -5.76 -21.15 7.23
C SER A 198 -5.82 -19.77 7.88
N GLY A 199 -6.39 -19.71 9.07
CA GLY A 199 -6.45 -18.50 9.90
C GLY A 199 -7.89 -18.11 10.23
N HIS A 200 -8.00 -17.06 11.06
CA HIS A 200 -9.30 -16.52 11.45
C HIS A 200 -9.64 -15.30 10.60
N PRO A 201 -10.71 -15.35 9.79
CA PRO A 201 -11.18 -14.19 9.06
C PRO A 201 -11.47 -13.02 10.00
N THR A 202 -11.10 -11.81 9.56
CA THR A 202 -11.44 -10.60 10.30
C THR A 202 -12.95 -10.32 10.21
N PHE A 203 -13.45 -9.37 11.01
CA PHE A 203 -14.88 -9.04 10.97
C PHE A 203 -15.31 -8.51 9.61
N HIS A 204 -16.48 -8.91 9.16
CA HIS A 204 -17.09 -8.46 7.92
C HIS A 204 -18.03 -7.27 8.20
N ILE A 205 -17.95 -6.23 7.35
CA ILE A 205 -18.93 -5.16 7.37
C ILE A 205 -20.14 -5.59 6.52
N PRO A 206 -21.34 -5.71 7.10
CA PRO A 206 -22.50 -6.23 6.38
C PRO A 206 -22.82 -5.44 5.11
N ASP A 207 -23.09 -6.13 3.99
CA ASP A 207 -23.39 -5.52 2.70
C ASP A 207 -24.52 -4.50 2.72
N PRO A 208 -25.60 -4.65 3.52
CA PRO A 208 -26.62 -3.60 3.67
C PRO A 208 -26.09 -2.24 4.11
N VAL A 209 -24.98 -2.21 4.87
CA VAL A 209 -24.35 -0.96 5.29
C VAL A 209 -23.86 -0.20 4.05
N PHE A 210 -23.22 -0.89 3.11
CA PHE A 210 -22.76 -0.27 1.86
C PHE A 210 -23.91 0.05 0.92
N ARG A 211 -24.89 -0.83 0.82
CA ARG A 211 -26.04 -0.67 -0.07
C ARG A 211 -26.94 0.51 0.30
N TYR A 212 -27.23 0.69 1.60
CA TYR A 212 -28.22 1.68 2.08
C TYR A 212 -27.59 2.88 2.79
N ALA A 213 -26.43 2.71 3.41
CA ALA A 213 -25.75 3.73 4.22
C ALA A 213 -24.30 4.02 3.77
N GLY A 214 -23.92 3.63 2.55
CA GLY A 214 -22.54 3.74 2.08
C GLY A 214 -21.96 5.15 2.20
N ARG A 215 -22.74 6.19 1.84
CA ARG A 215 -22.31 7.59 2.01
C ARG A 215 -22.01 7.94 3.48
N LEU A 216 -22.88 7.52 4.40
CA LEU A 216 -22.71 7.75 5.84
C LEU A 216 -21.51 6.95 6.37
N TYR A 217 -21.36 5.70 5.95
CA TYR A 217 -20.21 4.87 6.32
C TYR A 217 -18.88 5.52 5.88
N TRP A 218 -18.74 5.91 4.61
CA TRP A 218 -17.50 6.52 4.13
C TRP A 218 -17.24 7.89 4.74
N TRP A 219 -18.30 8.66 5.00
CA TRP A 219 -18.18 9.89 5.78
C TRP A 219 -17.66 9.60 7.19
N PHE A 220 -18.25 8.62 7.89
CA PHE A 220 -17.81 8.19 9.22
C PHE A 220 -16.35 7.69 9.20
N ALA A 221 -15.99 6.83 8.26
CA ALA A 221 -14.64 6.30 8.09
C ALA A 221 -13.61 7.42 7.85
N SER A 222 -13.98 8.46 7.11
CA SER A 222 -13.10 9.57 6.78
C SER A 222 -12.99 10.63 7.88
N ASN A 223 -14.06 10.87 8.66
CA ASN A 223 -14.11 12.00 9.56
C ASN A 223 -14.13 11.62 11.05
N ILE A 224 -14.66 10.45 11.40
CA ILE A 224 -14.76 9.98 12.78
C ILE A 224 -13.65 8.96 13.10
N LEU A 225 -13.37 8.01 12.19
CA LEU A 225 -12.28 7.05 12.42
C LEU A 225 -10.91 7.69 12.14
N THR A 226 -10.58 8.70 12.95
CA THR A 226 -9.33 9.47 12.83
C THR A 226 -8.55 9.44 14.14
N VAL A 227 -7.25 9.75 14.08
CA VAL A 227 -6.38 9.84 15.28
C VAL A 227 -6.81 10.92 16.28
N LYS A 228 -7.69 11.83 15.88
CA LYS A 228 -8.25 12.89 16.76
C LYS A 228 -9.33 12.36 17.68
N THR A 229 -10.01 11.27 17.33
CA THR A 229 -11.12 10.72 18.11
C THR A 229 -10.68 9.52 18.96
N PRO A 230 -11.27 9.27 20.14
CA PRO A 230 -10.97 8.07 20.93
C PRO A 230 -11.26 6.78 20.16
N ILE A 231 -12.37 6.73 19.44
CA ILE A 231 -12.79 5.58 18.62
C ILE A 231 -11.80 5.32 17.48
N GLY A 232 -11.33 6.36 16.81
CA GLY A 232 -10.33 6.22 15.74
C GLY A 232 -8.96 5.76 16.27
N ARG A 233 -8.53 6.23 17.44
CA ARG A 233 -7.30 5.74 18.09
C ARG A 233 -7.40 4.26 18.45
N LYS A 234 -8.56 3.78 18.92
CA LYS A 234 -8.81 2.35 19.17
C LYS A 234 -8.77 1.55 17.87
N ALA A 235 -9.47 2.04 16.82
CA ALA A 235 -9.47 1.40 15.51
C ALA A 235 -8.05 1.31 14.90
N LYS A 236 -7.24 2.37 15.02
CA LYS A 236 -5.85 2.37 14.56
C LYS A 236 -5.04 1.20 15.15
N LYS A 237 -5.16 0.98 16.48
CA LYS A 237 -4.44 -0.11 17.16
C LYS A 237 -4.78 -1.50 16.60
N SER A 238 -6.03 -1.72 16.23
CA SER A 238 -6.49 -2.99 15.62
C SER A 238 -6.01 -3.13 14.18
N ILE A 239 -6.22 -2.10 13.36
CA ILE A 239 -5.94 -2.13 11.92
C ILE A 239 -4.44 -2.24 11.63
N VAL A 240 -3.59 -1.53 12.37
CA VAL A 240 -2.13 -1.60 12.20
C VAL A 240 -1.59 -3.01 12.54
N LYS A 241 -2.28 -3.78 13.37
CA LYS A 241 -1.96 -5.19 13.67
C LYS A 241 -2.45 -6.19 12.61
N GLY A 242 -3.03 -5.73 11.50
CA GLY A 242 -3.59 -6.58 10.45
C GLY A 242 -5.08 -6.88 10.59
N GLY A 243 -5.80 -6.17 11.47
CA GLY A 243 -7.23 -6.35 11.72
C GLY A 243 -8.15 -5.48 10.86
N GLY A 244 -7.83 -5.25 9.59
CA GLY A 244 -8.74 -4.57 8.66
C GLY A 244 -10.02 -5.39 8.43
N PRO A 245 -11.20 -4.73 8.27
CA PRO A 245 -12.45 -5.44 8.01
C PRO A 245 -12.45 -6.09 6.63
N LEU A 246 -13.18 -7.22 6.50
CA LEU A 246 -13.57 -7.75 5.20
C LEU A 246 -14.65 -6.84 4.60
N ILE A 247 -14.45 -6.45 3.35
CA ILE A 247 -15.41 -5.64 2.56
C ILE A 247 -15.61 -6.37 1.24
N ASN A 248 -16.85 -6.50 0.78
CA ASN A 248 -17.27 -7.22 -0.43
C ASN A 248 -17.01 -8.74 -0.43
N VAL A 249 -16.37 -9.27 0.59
CA VAL A 249 -16.18 -10.71 0.80
C VAL A 249 -16.40 -11.07 2.27
N SER A 250 -16.90 -12.27 2.53
CA SER A 250 -17.26 -12.72 3.87
C SER A 250 -16.93 -14.20 4.08
N VAL A 251 -17.05 -14.66 5.32
CA VAL A 251 -16.96 -16.10 5.63
C VAL A 251 -18.04 -16.92 4.91
N LYS A 252 -19.21 -16.33 4.66
CA LYS A 252 -20.30 -17.01 3.92
C LYS A 252 -19.90 -17.27 2.48
N ASP A 253 -19.14 -16.36 1.86
CA ASP A 253 -18.66 -16.51 0.49
C ASP A 253 -17.59 -17.61 0.39
N LEU A 254 -16.72 -17.75 1.42
CA LEU A 254 -15.79 -18.89 1.51
C LEU A 254 -16.54 -20.23 1.55
N VAL A 255 -17.58 -20.33 2.40
CA VAL A 255 -18.40 -21.54 2.49
C VAL A 255 -19.14 -21.82 1.18
N ALA A 256 -19.75 -20.79 0.58
CA ALA A 256 -20.46 -20.92 -0.69
C ALA A 256 -19.54 -21.33 -1.86
N ALA A 257 -18.27 -20.90 -1.83
CA ALA A 257 -17.25 -21.30 -2.79
C ALA A 257 -16.66 -22.70 -2.54
N GLY A 258 -17.03 -23.37 -1.45
CA GLY A 258 -16.50 -24.68 -1.07
C GLY A 258 -15.05 -24.65 -0.54
N VAL A 259 -14.59 -23.52 -0.01
CA VAL A 259 -13.27 -23.38 0.59
C VAL A 259 -13.25 -24.10 1.94
N GLU A 260 -12.34 -25.06 2.10
CA GLU A 260 -12.10 -25.71 3.39
C GLU A 260 -11.39 -24.74 4.35
N GLN A 261 -11.94 -24.58 5.55
CA GLN A 261 -11.38 -23.69 6.56
C GLN A 261 -10.69 -24.51 7.65
N VAL A 262 -9.44 -24.16 7.95
CA VAL A 262 -8.62 -24.75 9.00
C VAL A 262 -8.16 -23.67 9.98
N SER A 263 -7.78 -24.10 11.18
CA SER A 263 -7.21 -23.21 12.19
C SER A 263 -5.93 -22.57 11.70
N ARG A 264 -5.32 -21.73 12.52
CA ARG A 264 -4.06 -21.06 12.16
C ARG A 264 -2.95 -22.09 11.93
N MET A 265 -2.15 -21.89 10.89
CA MET A 265 -0.93 -22.64 10.67
C MET A 265 0.09 -22.27 11.77
N ALA A 266 0.47 -23.26 12.57
CA ALA A 266 1.36 -23.09 13.72
C ALA A 266 2.84 -23.37 13.39
N GLY A 267 3.09 -24.11 12.31
CA GLY A 267 4.43 -24.53 11.91
C GLY A 267 4.41 -25.59 10.82
N VAL A 268 5.45 -26.40 10.78
CA VAL A 268 5.65 -27.51 9.85
C VAL A 268 5.97 -28.76 10.65
N GLU A 269 5.46 -29.90 10.23
CA GLU A 269 5.79 -31.23 10.76
C GLU A 269 5.94 -32.21 9.60
N ASP A 270 7.06 -32.91 9.54
CA ASP A 270 7.42 -33.84 8.45
C ASP A 270 7.31 -33.21 7.05
N GLY A 271 7.70 -31.95 6.92
CA GLY A 271 7.63 -31.21 5.67
C GLY A 271 6.23 -30.72 5.27
N GLN A 272 5.20 -30.98 6.09
CA GLN A 272 3.81 -30.63 5.81
C GLN A 272 3.28 -29.53 6.75
N PRO A 273 2.29 -28.72 6.32
CA PRO A 273 1.66 -27.72 7.18
C PRO A 273 1.06 -28.31 8.44
N LYS A 274 1.41 -27.73 9.60
CA LYS A 274 0.86 -28.06 10.91
C LYS A 274 -0.08 -26.96 11.38
N PHE A 275 -1.31 -27.34 11.79
CA PHE A 275 -2.32 -26.41 12.26
C PHE A 275 -2.55 -26.51 13.77
N GLU A 276 -3.06 -25.44 14.40
CA GLU A 276 -3.31 -25.36 15.85
C GLU A 276 -4.32 -26.42 16.32
N ASP A 277 -5.25 -26.84 15.45
CA ASP A 277 -6.28 -27.88 15.76
C ASP A 277 -5.81 -29.31 15.48
N GLY A 278 -4.53 -29.48 15.12
CA GLY A 278 -3.92 -30.79 14.87
C GLY A 278 -4.28 -31.41 13.53
N ARG A 279 -5.08 -30.75 12.68
CA ARG A 279 -5.36 -31.25 11.32
C ARG A 279 -4.10 -31.33 10.50
N LYS A 280 -4.05 -32.27 9.55
CA LYS A 280 -3.02 -32.36 8.51
C LYS A 280 -3.70 -32.22 7.15
N VAL A 281 -3.11 -31.42 6.29
CA VAL A 281 -3.60 -31.19 4.94
C VAL A 281 -2.43 -31.30 3.97
N THR A 282 -2.58 -32.18 2.98
CA THR A 282 -1.59 -32.30 1.91
C THR A 282 -1.93 -31.35 0.78
N VAL A 283 -0.98 -30.51 0.39
CA VAL A 283 -1.17 -29.49 -0.64
C VAL A 283 -0.01 -29.47 -1.63
N SER A 284 -0.31 -29.08 -2.86
CA SER A 284 0.70 -28.91 -3.91
C SER A 284 1.29 -27.49 -3.90
N SER A 285 0.53 -26.51 -3.41
CA SER A 285 0.97 -25.12 -3.38
C SER A 285 0.51 -24.40 -2.13
N ILE A 286 1.30 -23.39 -1.70
CA ILE A 286 0.95 -22.49 -0.61
C ILE A 286 1.01 -21.05 -1.12
N VAL A 287 -0.06 -20.29 -0.87
CA VAL A 287 -0.11 -18.85 -1.08
C VAL A 287 -0.06 -18.15 0.28
N TRP A 288 1.04 -17.47 0.55
CA TRP A 288 1.23 -16.70 1.77
C TRP A 288 0.49 -15.37 1.68
N ALA A 289 -0.71 -15.29 2.22
CA ALA A 289 -1.49 -14.05 2.37
C ALA A 289 -1.30 -13.42 3.76
N THR A 290 -0.07 -13.47 4.25
CA THR A 290 0.34 -13.11 5.61
C THR A 290 0.72 -11.64 5.78
N GLY A 291 0.47 -10.83 4.75
CA GLY A 291 0.68 -9.39 4.75
C GLY A 291 2.12 -8.98 4.48
N PHE A 292 2.45 -7.76 4.87
CA PHE A 292 3.72 -7.12 4.54
C PHE A 292 4.40 -6.55 5.78
N LYS A 293 5.69 -6.28 5.67
CA LYS A 293 6.47 -5.54 6.66
C LYS A 293 7.04 -4.27 6.02
N PRO A 294 7.24 -3.19 6.80
CA PRO A 294 7.87 -1.98 6.29
C PRO A 294 9.32 -2.25 5.92
N ASP A 295 9.82 -1.46 4.95
CA ASP A 295 11.23 -1.40 4.62
C ASP A 295 11.64 0.05 4.35
N PHE A 296 12.45 0.58 5.25
CA PHE A 296 13.08 1.88 5.16
C PHE A 296 14.59 1.78 5.39
N SER A 297 15.17 0.58 5.18
CA SER A 297 16.61 0.30 5.38
C SER A 297 17.52 1.12 4.46
N TRP A 298 16.99 1.61 3.34
CA TRP A 298 17.66 2.49 2.40
C TRP A 298 17.76 3.94 2.89
N ILE A 299 17.13 4.30 4.01
CA ILE A 299 17.20 5.61 4.65
C ILE A 299 18.23 5.57 5.78
N ASP A 300 19.38 6.18 5.57
CA ASP A 300 20.47 6.28 6.56
C ASP A 300 20.24 7.46 7.50
N LEU A 301 19.08 7.47 8.14
CA LEU A 301 18.65 8.46 9.12
C LEU A 301 17.79 7.78 10.19
N LYS A 302 17.90 8.22 11.43
CA LYS A 302 17.07 7.69 12.54
C LYS A 302 15.63 8.22 12.42
N VAL A 303 14.85 7.64 11.53
CA VAL A 303 13.46 8.07 11.24
C VAL A 303 12.41 7.01 11.56
N THR A 304 12.85 5.78 11.90
CA THR A 304 11.96 4.64 12.16
C THR A 304 12.00 4.21 13.61
N ASP A 305 10.88 3.73 14.12
CA ASP A 305 10.77 3.09 15.43
C ASP A 305 11.44 1.71 15.39
N GLU A 306 12.41 1.47 16.27
CA GLU A 306 13.20 0.22 16.31
C GLU A 306 12.35 -1.03 16.58
N LYS A 307 11.19 -0.90 17.27
CA LYS A 307 10.34 -2.03 17.63
C LYS A 307 9.47 -2.53 16.49
N ASN A 308 9.06 -1.63 15.58
CA ASN A 308 8.09 -1.96 14.55
C ASN A 308 8.50 -1.57 13.13
N GLY A 309 9.62 -0.86 12.95
CA GLY A 309 10.17 -0.43 11.68
C GLY A 309 9.37 0.67 10.95
N TRP A 310 8.33 1.23 11.58
CA TRP A 310 7.53 2.29 10.98
C TRP A 310 8.12 3.68 11.24
N PRO A 311 7.91 4.65 10.34
CA PRO A 311 8.40 6.01 10.51
C PRO A 311 7.82 6.70 11.74
N ILE A 312 8.68 7.38 12.50
CA ILE A 312 8.30 8.19 13.65
C ILE A 312 7.80 9.54 13.13
N THR A 313 6.48 9.71 13.08
CA THR A 313 5.89 10.89 12.48
C THR A 313 4.69 11.42 13.28
N LYS A 314 4.47 12.73 13.15
CA LYS A 314 3.22 13.37 13.55
C LYS A 314 2.45 13.73 12.29
N ARG A 315 1.45 12.90 11.94
CA ARG A 315 0.64 13.07 10.73
C ARG A 315 1.47 13.15 9.43
N GLY A 316 2.51 12.31 9.33
CA GLY A 316 3.40 12.21 8.19
C GLY A 316 4.58 13.19 8.18
N VAL A 317 4.62 14.17 9.08
CA VAL A 317 5.79 15.01 9.29
C VAL A 317 6.77 14.26 10.21
N SER A 318 8.00 14.04 9.78
CA SER A 318 9.03 13.43 10.63
C SER A 318 9.26 14.30 11.86
N THR A 319 9.36 13.68 13.03
CA THR A 319 9.72 14.37 14.29
C THR A 319 11.20 14.39 14.51
N GLU A 320 11.96 13.52 13.84
CA GLU A 320 13.39 13.32 14.01
C GLU A 320 14.21 14.13 13.00
N VAL A 321 13.72 14.27 11.77
CA VAL A 321 14.46 14.90 10.67
C VAL A 321 13.63 16.00 10.03
N LYS A 322 14.07 17.24 10.16
CA LYS A 322 13.42 18.42 9.54
C LYS A 322 13.51 18.32 8.01
N GLY A 323 12.41 18.61 7.32
CA GLY A 323 12.33 18.54 5.85
C GLY A 323 11.99 17.16 5.31
N MET A 324 11.80 16.17 6.19
CA MET A 324 11.41 14.82 5.79
C MET A 324 9.95 14.51 6.12
N TYR A 325 9.26 13.93 5.15
CA TYR A 325 7.83 13.65 5.21
C TYR A 325 7.52 12.24 4.72
N PHE A 326 6.43 11.65 5.23
CA PHE A 326 5.92 10.35 4.82
C PHE A 326 4.44 10.48 4.46
N ILE A 327 4.01 9.84 3.38
CA ILE A 327 2.62 9.88 2.93
C ILE A 327 2.13 8.51 2.46
N GLY A 328 0.82 8.28 2.58
CA GLY A 328 0.21 6.99 2.20
C GLY A 328 0.36 5.92 3.28
N MET A 329 0.78 6.29 4.50
CA MET A 329 0.90 5.36 5.61
C MET A 329 -0.49 4.93 6.12
N LEU A 330 -0.56 3.65 6.52
CA LEU A 330 -1.77 3.08 7.09
C LEU A 330 -2.21 3.88 8.33
N PHE A 331 -3.44 4.37 8.31
CA PHE A 331 -3.99 5.17 9.40
C PHE A 331 -3.14 6.39 9.80
N GLN A 332 -2.55 7.08 8.85
CA GLN A 332 -1.70 8.26 9.09
C GLN A 332 -2.47 9.37 9.83
N TYR A 333 -3.62 9.74 9.31
CA TYR A 333 -4.60 10.61 9.99
C TYR A 333 -5.90 9.87 10.31
N GLY A 334 -6.39 9.02 9.45
CA GLY A 334 -7.62 8.26 9.62
C GLY A 334 -7.61 6.95 8.84
N LEU A 335 -8.69 6.21 8.96
CA LEU A 335 -8.87 4.92 8.30
C LEU A 335 -8.61 5.00 6.78
N THR A 336 -9.02 6.09 6.16
CA THR A 336 -8.92 6.27 4.70
C THR A 336 -7.56 6.79 4.22
N SER A 337 -6.60 7.06 5.10
CA SER A 337 -5.29 7.66 4.74
C SER A 337 -4.48 6.84 3.72
N GLY A 338 -4.60 5.51 3.73
CA GLY A 338 -3.94 4.62 2.75
C GLY A 338 -4.75 4.36 1.49
N LEU A 339 -5.99 4.84 1.40
CA LEU A 339 -6.90 4.63 0.27
C LEU A 339 -6.73 5.73 -0.77
N ILE A 340 -7.07 5.43 -2.03
CA ILE A 340 -6.96 6.38 -3.15
C ILE A 340 -7.69 7.68 -2.83
N GLY A 341 -8.97 7.61 -2.47
CA GLY A 341 -9.76 8.81 -2.18
C GLY A 341 -9.47 9.50 -0.84
N GLY A 342 -8.67 8.86 0.03
CA GLY A 342 -8.36 9.42 1.35
C GLY A 342 -7.01 10.12 1.45
N VAL A 343 -6.05 9.73 0.60
CA VAL A 343 -4.67 10.20 0.67
C VAL A 343 -4.51 11.69 0.37
N GLY A 344 -5.40 12.26 -0.43
CA GLY A 344 -5.36 13.68 -0.82
C GLY A 344 -5.41 14.65 0.37
N ARG A 345 -6.13 14.29 1.44
CA ARG A 345 -6.20 15.09 2.66
C ARG A 345 -4.84 15.14 3.40
N ASP A 346 -4.13 14.03 3.42
CA ASP A 346 -2.83 13.97 4.07
C ASP A 346 -1.77 14.66 3.20
N ALA A 347 -1.86 14.55 1.87
CA ALA A 347 -1.05 15.29 0.92
C ALA A 347 -1.21 16.82 1.09
N ALA A 348 -2.44 17.31 1.14
CA ALA A 348 -2.73 18.72 1.38
C ALA A 348 -2.14 19.24 2.71
N PHE A 349 -2.21 18.42 3.77
CA PHE A 349 -1.64 18.78 5.06
C PHE A 349 -0.11 18.91 5.01
N ILE A 350 0.57 17.93 4.38
CA ILE A 350 2.03 17.93 4.26
C ILE A 350 2.49 19.13 3.41
N VAL A 351 1.88 19.36 2.26
CA VAL A 351 2.26 20.48 1.38
C VAL A 351 2.00 21.83 2.06
N LYS A 352 0.89 21.97 2.79
CA LYS A 352 0.66 23.18 3.59
C LYS A 352 1.73 23.39 4.67
N HIS A 353 2.26 22.32 5.26
CA HIS A 353 3.36 22.40 6.22
C HIS A 353 4.65 22.83 5.54
N ILE A 354 4.97 22.28 4.36
CA ILE A 354 6.12 22.65 3.54
C ILE A 354 6.06 24.15 3.20
N HIS A 355 4.96 24.60 2.62
CA HIS A 355 4.76 25.98 2.18
C HIS A 355 4.89 27.01 3.31
N ARG A 356 4.36 26.69 4.49
CA ARG A 356 4.49 27.57 5.67
C ARG A 356 5.92 27.73 6.14
N ASN A 357 6.72 26.65 6.09
CA ASN A 357 8.11 26.69 6.51
C ASN A 357 8.97 27.47 5.52
N ASN A 358 8.68 27.41 4.21
CA ASN A 358 9.35 28.23 3.20
C ASN A 358 9.10 29.72 3.42
N ASN A 359 7.83 30.12 3.63
CA ASN A 359 7.44 31.51 3.85
C ASN A 359 7.88 32.09 5.21
N GLY A 360 8.13 31.22 6.21
CA GLY A 360 8.69 31.61 7.51
C GLY A 360 10.19 31.94 7.46
N GLN A 361 10.93 31.29 6.56
CA GLN A 361 12.36 31.54 6.37
C GLN A 361 12.66 32.82 5.54
N THR A 362 11.71 33.27 4.71
CA THR A 362 11.84 34.51 3.94
C THR A 362 11.51 35.78 4.74
N ARG A 363 11.07 35.66 6.00
CA ARG A 363 10.70 36.79 6.87
C ARG A 363 11.63 36.99 8.07
N SER A 364 12.68 36.20 8.17
CA SER A 364 13.78 36.34 9.14
C SER A 364 15.06 36.76 8.43
#